data_68a77213d9a418c200df2f89e4028f30
#
_entry.id   68a77213d9a418c200df2f89e4028f30
#
_cell.length_a   1.000
_cell.length_b   1.000
_cell.length_c   1.000
_cell.angle_alpha   90.00
_cell.angle_beta   90.00
_cell.angle_gamma   90.00
#
_symmetry.space_group_name_H-M   'P 1'
#
loop_
_entity.id
_entity.type
_entity.pdbx_description
1 polymer ?
#
loop_
_entity_poly.entity_id
_entity_poly.type
_entity_poly.pdbx_seq_one_letter_code
_entity_poly.pdbx_strand_id
1 'polypeptide(L)'
;MSSKSLQLLIITLSIGLIYFFYQLPTSVIENKNSKEEIQKAVSVEQALSLIEGANPMEGIFMLRDIVEINPKDTEALYYLGVLSNQTGQYKNAVERFNQLITIDSSDKRAYLQLGISNYNLGDKEKADSLFSIVRNSNDELLIKELDNFLTN
;
A
#
# COMPACT_ATOMS: atom_id res chain seq x y z
N MET A 1 -8.07 61.79 23.59
CA MET A 1 -6.88 60.91 23.50
C MET A 1 -6.00 61.43 22.38
N SER A 2 -4.71 61.68 22.63
CA SER A 2 -3.79 62.17 21.60
C SER A 2 -3.56 61.09 20.56
N SER A 3 -3.39 61.49 19.28
CA SER A 3 -3.12 60.57 18.18
C SER A 3 -1.92 59.60 18.47
N LYS A 4 -0.94 60.08 19.22
CA LYS A 4 0.23 59.29 19.66
C LYS A 4 -0.15 58.19 20.69
N SER A 5 -1.11 58.46 21.59
CA SER A 5 -1.53 57.45 22.57
C SER A 5 -2.37 56.35 21.94
N LEU A 6 -3.10 56.65 20.88
CA LEU A 6 -3.85 55.66 20.11
C LEU A 6 -2.93 54.73 19.31
N GLN A 7 -1.86 55.29 18.70
CA GLN A 7 -0.86 54.49 17.98
C GLN A 7 -0.09 53.55 18.91
N LEU A 8 0.32 54.01 20.10
CA LEU A 8 0.96 53.18 21.11
C LEU A 8 0.07 52.01 21.55
N LEU A 9 -1.21 52.25 21.71
CA LEU A 9 -2.19 51.23 22.12
C LEU A 9 -2.40 50.16 21.04
N ILE A 10 -2.40 50.55 19.77
CA ILE A 10 -2.48 49.60 18.64
C ILE A 10 -1.23 48.74 18.55
N ILE A 11 -0.04 49.34 18.74
CA ILE A 11 1.22 48.60 18.69
C ILE A 11 1.31 47.59 19.85
N THR A 12 0.93 47.97 21.06
CA THR A 12 0.96 47.03 22.20
C THR A 12 -0.07 45.88 22.03
N LEU A 13 -1.26 46.18 21.47
CA LEU A 13 -2.26 45.18 21.19
C LEU A 13 -1.81 44.18 20.08
N SER A 14 -1.15 44.67 19.03
CA SER A 14 -0.62 43.80 17.97
C SER A 14 0.54 42.93 18.45
N ILE A 15 1.43 43.44 19.29
CA ILE A 15 2.50 42.63 19.91
C ILE A 15 1.92 41.58 20.85
N GLY A 16 0.90 41.93 21.64
CA GLY A 16 0.19 41.00 22.50
C GLY A 16 -0.51 39.87 21.71
N LEU A 17 -1.12 40.21 20.58
CA LEU A 17 -1.74 39.22 19.67
C LEU A 17 -0.69 38.27 19.04
N ILE A 18 0.43 38.80 18.58
CA ILE A 18 1.53 37.99 18.04
C ILE A 18 2.09 37.06 19.12
N TYR A 19 2.29 37.58 20.34
CA TYR A 19 2.76 36.77 21.47
C TYR A 19 1.72 35.70 21.86
N PHE A 20 0.44 36.03 21.85
CA PHE A 20 -0.65 35.07 22.09
C PHE A 20 -0.68 33.96 21.03
N PHE A 21 -0.53 34.29 19.74
CA PHE A 21 -0.43 33.30 18.68
C PHE A 21 0.86 32.46 18.76
N TYR A 22 1.94 33.01 19.32
CA TYR A 22 3.19 32.27 19.53
C TYR A 22 3.10 31.33 20.76
N GLN A 23 2.23 31.65 21.73
CA GLN A 23 1.96 30.82 22.91
C GLN A 23 0.81 29.83 22.69
N LEU A 24 0.04 29.99 21.62
CA LEU A 24 -0.86 28.90 21.23
C LEU A 24 0.03 27.69 20.97
N PRO A 25 -0.17 26.57 21.73
CA PRO A 25 0.51 25.35 21.38
C PRO A 25 0.19 25.12 19.91
N THR A 26 1.20 25.07 19.07
CA THR A 26 1.12 24.44 17.77
C THR A 26 0.96 22.93 18.01
N SER A 27 -0.13 22.58 18.69
CA SER A 27 -0.83 21.35 18.42
C SER A 27 -1.49 21.57 17.04
N VAL A 28 -0.71 21.82 16.01
CA VAL A 28 -0.84 21.02 14.82
C VAL A 28 -0.89 19.64 15.43
N ILE A 29 -2.11 19.14 15.58
CA ILE A 29 -2.36 17.74 15.70
C ILE A 29 -1.66 17.18 14.48
N GLU A 30 -0.36 16.98 14.60
CA GLU A 30 0.34 15.95 13.89
C GLU A 30 -0.42 14.73 14.36
N ASN A 31 -1.35 14.31 13.54
CA ASN A 31 -2.25 13.20 13.76
C ASN A 31 -1.43 11.89 13.68
N LYS A 32 -0.33 11.86 14.44
CA LYS A 32 0.54 10.71 14.61
C LYS A 32 -0.28 9.58 15.27
N ASN A 33 -1.15 9.96 16.20
CA ASN A 33 -2.04 9.00 16.86
C ASN A 33 -3.10 8.45 15.90
N SER A 34 -3.63 9.27 14.97
CA SER A 34 -4.60 8.76 14.00
C SER A 34 -3.95 7.85 12.94
N LYS A 35 -2.69 8.10 12.54
CA LYS A 35 -1.97 7.16 11.66
C LYS A 35 -1.66 5.85 12.39
N GLU A 36 -1.24 5.90 13.66
CA GLU A 36 -0.99 4.71 14.47
C GLU A 36 -2.29 3.96 14.84
N GLU A 37 -3.38 4.67 15.09
CA GLU A 37 -4.70 4.06 15.31
C GLU A 37 -5.29 3.47 14.02
N ILE A 38 -5.15 4.12 12.89
CA ILE A 38 -5.53 3.59 11.58
C ILE A 38 -4.64 2.38 11.24
N GLN A 39 -3.34 2.44 11.49
CA GLN A 39 -2.41 1.34 11.23
C GLN A 39 -2.66 0.14 12.16
N LYS A 40 -3.20 0.36 13.38
CA LYS A 40 -3.60 -0.70 14.31
C LYS A 40 -4.98 -1.29 13.98
N ALA A 41 -5.84 -0.52 13.27
CA ALA A 41 -7.18 -0.95 12.89
C ALA A 41 -7.25 -1.60 11.50
N VAL A 42 -6.19 -1.51 10.68
CA VAL A 42 -6.20 -1.96 9.28
C VAL A 42 -5.10 -3.00 9.10
N SER A 43 -5.46 -4.29 9.15
CA SER A 43 -4.53 -5.38 8.89
C SER A 43 -4.88 -6.10 7.59
N VAL A 44 -3.86 -6.71 6.97
CA VAL A 44 -4.05 -7.53 5.77
C VAL A 44 -5.02 -8.68 6.06
N GLU A 45 -4.92 -9.32 7.24
CA GLU A 45 -5.81 -10.42 7.64
C GLU A 45 -7.27 -9.96 7.71
N GLN A 46 -7.52 -8.76 8.23
CA GLN A 46 -8.87 -8.20 8.28
C GLN A 46 -9.39 -7.91 6.88
N ALA A 47 -8.56 -7.34 6.01
CA ALA A 47 -8.91 -7.10 4.61
C ALA A 47 -9.25 -8.42 3.89
N LEU A 48 -8.47 -9.48 4.10
CA LEU A 48 -8.73 -10.80 3.52
C LEU A 48 -10.03 -11.41 4.02
N SER A 49 -10.30 -11.29 5.33
CA SER A 49 -11.57 -11.76 5.90
C SER A 49 -12.78 -11.06 5.27
N LEU A 50 -12.68 -9.78 4.96
CA LEU A 50 -13.73 -9.05 4.25
C LEU A 50 -13.86 -9.50 2.79
N ILE A 51 -12.73 -9.77 2.10
CA ILE A 51 -12.70 -10.24 0.70
C ILE A 51 -13.36 -11.61 0.58
N GLU A 52 -13.09 -12.52 1.52
CA GLU A 52 -13.67 -13.85 1.57
C GLU A 52 -15.13 -13.86 2.06
N GLY A 53 -15.55 -12.78 2.72
CA GLY A 53 -16.85 -12.63 3.34
C GLY A 53 -17.88 -11.90 2.48
N ALA A 54 -18.75 -11.14 3.15
CA ALA A 54 -19.87 -10.43 2.52
C ALA A 54 -19.50 -9.09 1.86
N ASN A 55 -18.29 -8.56 2.14
CA ASN A 55 -17.90 -7.20 1.73
C ASN A 55 -16.56 -7.16 0.97
N PRO A 56 -16.40 -7.86 -0.17
CA PRO A 56 -15.12 -7.97 -0.87
C PRO A 56 -14.52 -6.62 -1.27
N MET A 57 -15.35 -5.67 -1.68
CA MET A 57 -14.89 -4.34 -2.10
C MET A 57 -14.29 -3.55 -0.95
N GLU A 58 -14.84 -3.67 0.25
CA GLU A 58 -14.30 -3.02 1.45
C GLU A 58 -12.91 -3.56 1.78
N GLY A 59 -12.72 -4.88 1.71
CA GLY A 59 -11.41 -5.50 1.89
C GLY A 59 -10.38 -5.06 0.83
N ILE A 60 -10.80 -4.90 -0.43
CA ILE A 60 -9.93 -4.37 -1.50
C ILE A 60 -9.53 -2.91 -1.22
N PHE A 61 -10.46 -2.07 -0.76
CA PHE A 61 -10.14 -0.69 -0.37
C PHE A 61 -9.17 -0.68 0.80
N MET A 62 -9.39 -1.53 1.81
CA MET A 62 -8.49 -1.66 2.95
C MET A 62 -7.07 -2.06 2.54
N LEU A 63 -6.89 -3.01 1.62
CA LEU A 63 -5.56 -3.34 1.08
C LEU A 63 -4.90 -2.15 0.36
N ARG A 64 -5.68 -1.34 -0.35
CA ARG A 64 -5.16 -0.13 -1.01
C ARG A 64 -4.71 0.91 0.00
N ASP A 65 -5.49 1.12 1.06
CA ASP A 65 -5.15 2.05 2.13
C ASP A 65 -3.87 1.60 2.86
N ILE A 66 -3.68 0.28 3.08
CA ILE A 66 -2.44 -0.26 3.63
C ILE A 66 -1.25 0.13 2.75
N VAL A 67 -1.34 -0.09 1.44
CA VAL A 67 -0.24 0.26 0.51
C VAL A 67 -0.04 1.77 0.39
N GLU A 68 -1.08 2.58 0.53
CA GLU A 68 -0.96 4.04 0.55
C GLU A 68 -0.21 4.52 1.81
N ILE A 69 -0.51 3.94 2.97
CA ILE A 69 0.15 4.26 4.25
C ILE A 69 1.58 3.71 4.27
N ASN A 70 1.74 2.45 3.85
CA ASN A 70 3.02 1.73 3.79
C ASN A 70 3.25 1.13 2.38
N PRO A 71 3.86 1.89 1.45
CA PRO A 71 4.13 1.40 0.09
C PRO A 71 5.08 0.20 0.01
N LYS A 72 5.68 -0.20 1.13
CA LYS A 72 6.57 -1.37 1.22
C LYS A 72 5.93 -2.58 1.88
N ASP A 73 4.62 -2.54 2.11
CA ASP A 73 3.90 -3.70 2.65
C ASP A 73 3.78 -4.79 1.57
N THR A 74 4.65 -5.80 1.68
CA THR A 74 4.77 -6.87 0.68
C THR A 74 3.53 -7.76 0.63
N GLU A 75 2.87 -8.00 1.77
CA GLU A 75 1.66 -8.82 1.81
C GLU A 75 0.47 -8.09 1.14
N ALA A 76 0.26 -6.82 1.45
CA ALA A 76 -0.80 -6.04 0.81
C ALA A 76 -0.56 -5.90 -0.71
N LEU A 77 0.69 -5.69 -1.15
CA LEU A 77 1.07 -5.68 -2.56
C LEU A 77 0.80 -7.03 -3.23
N TYR A 78 1.15 -8.13 -2.55
CA TYR A 78 0.92 -9.48 -3.05
C TYR A 78 -0.58 -9.73 -3.31
N TYR A 79 -1.44 -9.48 -2.32
CA TYR A 79 -2.87 -9.74 -2.46
C TYR A 79 -3.55 -8.81 -3.47
N LEU A 80 -3.16 -7.53 -3.55
CA LEU A 80 -3.64 -6.64 -4.62
C LEU A 80 -3.23 -7.13 -6.01
N GLY A 81 -2.03 -7.68 -6.14
CA GLY A 81 -1.56 -8.30 -7.38
C GLY A 81 -2.36 -9.54 -7.74
N VAL A 82 -2.59 -10.45 -6.77
CA VAL A 82 -3.40 -11.68 -6.96
C VAL A 82 -4.82 -11.32 -7.39
N LEU A 83 -5.48 -10.39 -6.71
CA LEU A 83 -6.82 -9.91 -7.07
C LEU A 83 -6.85 -9.28 -8.47
N SER A 84 -5.77 -8.60 -8.86
CA SER A 84 -5.65 -8.06 -10.22
C SER A 84 -5.53 -9.17 -11.26
N ASN A 85 -4.80 -10.26 -10.99
CA ASN A 85 -4.75 -11.44 -11.85
C ASN A 85 -6.12 -12.10 -11.99
N GLN A 86 -6.80 -12.32 -10.86
CA GLN A 86 -8.15 -12.96 -10.84
C GLN A 86 -9.20 -12.17 -11.62
N THR A 87 -9.07 -10.84 -11.65
CA THR A 87 -10.01 -9.96 -12.37
C THR A 87 -9.55 -9.60 -13.78
N GLY A 88 -8.49 -10.24 -14.31
CA GLY A 88 -7.96 -9.99 -15.65
C GLY A 88 -7.22 -8.66 -15.81
N GLN A 89 -6.93 -7.97 -14.72
CA GLN A 89 -6.21 -6.70 -14.72
C GLN A 89 -4.68 -6.95 -14.71
N TYR A 90 -4.20 -7.76 -15.66
CA TYR A 90 -2.83 -8.27 -15.67
C TYR A 90 -1.74 -7.19 -15.66
N LYS A 91 -1.99 -6.02 -16.27
CA LYS A 91 -1.02 -4.91 -16.22
C LYS A 91 -0.85 -4.37 -14.81
N ASN A 92 -1.93 -4.21 -14.06
CA ASN A 92 -1.89 -3.78 -12.66
C ASN A 92 -1.19 -4.84 -11.79
N ALA A 93 -1.44 -6.14 -12.06
CA ALA A 93 -0.76 -7.23 -11.38
C ALA A 93 0.76 -7.18 -11.62
N VAL A 94 1.20 -6.97 -12.86
CA VAL A 94 2.63 -6.81 -13.20
C VAL A 94 3.28 -5.69 -12.41
N GLU A 95 2.62 -4.53 -12.29
CA GLU A 95 3.14 -3.40 -11.52
C GLU A 95 3.32 -3.77 -10.03
N ARG A 96 2.31 -4.39 -9.42
CA ARG A 96 2.33 -4.78 -8.00
C ARG A 96 3.42 -5.82 -7.71
N PHE A 97 3.54 -6.86 -8.53
CA PHE A 97 4.55 -7.90 -8.32
C PHE A 97 5.97 -7.40 -8.60
N ASN A 98 6.18 -6.52 -9.58
CA ASN A 98 7.48 -5.88 -9.79
C ASN A 98 7.87 -5.00 -8.58
N GLN A 99 6.93 -4.25 -8.02
CA GLN A 99 7.15 -3.48 -6.81
C GLN A 99 7.54 -4.40 -5.64
N LEU A 100 6.80 -5.49 -5.43
CA LEU A 100 7.07 -6.47 -4.39
C LEU A 100 8.47 -7.07 -4.55
N ILE A 101 8.83 -7.56 -5.75
CA ILE A 101 10.15 -8.16 -6.03
C ILE A 101 11.28 -7.15 -5.81
N THR A 102 11.03 -5.86 -6.04
CA THR A 102 12.02 -4.81 -5.75
C THR A 102 12.26 -4.65 -4.25
N ILE A 103 11.24 -4.89 -3.43
CA ILE A 103 11.30 -4.81 -1.96
C ILE A 103 11.86 -6.12 -1.39
N ASP A 104 11.34 -7.25 -1.84
CA ASP A 104 11.73 -8.60 -1.44
C ASP A 104 11.92 -9.51 -2.65
N SER A 105 13.15 -9.61 -3.12
CA SER A 105 13.52 -10.48 -4.22
C SER A 105 13.53 -11.98 -3.86
N SER A 106 13.35 -12.32 -2.60
CA SER A 106 13.31 -13.72 -2.14
C SER A 106 11.90 -14.33 -2.21
N ASP A 107 10.85 -13.51 -2.26
CA ASP A 107 9.46 -13.98 -2.33
C ASP A 107 9.14 -14.64 -3.68
N LYS A 108 9.22 -15.97 -3.72
CA LYS A 108 8.96 -16.77 -4.93
C LYS A 108 7.50 -16.79 -5.36
N ARG A 109 6.57 -16.49 -4.46
CA ARG A 109 5.14 -16.34 -4.78
C ARG A 109 4.94 -15.20 -5.79
N ALA A 110 5.67 -14.09 -5.59
CA ALA A 110 5.60 -12.95 -6.51
C ALA A 110 6.09 -13.29 -7.92
N TYR A 111 7.15 -14.11 -8.05
CA TYR A 111 7.65 -14.55 -9.35
C TYR A 111 6.63 -15.44 -10.07
N LEU A 112 5.98 -16.36 -9.35
CA LEU A 112 4.90 -17.18 -9.91
C LEU A 112 3.78 -16.32 -10.47
N GLN A 113 3.26 -15.43 -9.65
CA GLN A 113 2.12 -14.60 -10.01
C GLN A 113 2.47 -13.57 -11.10
N LEU A 114 3.70 -13.04 -11.13
CA LEU A 114 4.20 -12.19 -12.20
C LEU A 114 4.32 -12.98 -13.51
N GLY A 115 4.76 -14.24 -13.45
CA GLY A 115 4.80 -15.15 -14.58
C GLY A 115 3.40 -15.37 -15.17
N ILE A 116 2.41 -15.67 -14.31
CA ILE A 116 1.01 -15.81 -14.70
C ILE A 116 0.49 -14.53 -15.38
N SER A 117 0.79 -13.37 -14.82
CA SER A 117 0.39 -12.08 -15.41
C SER A 117 0.96 -11.88 -16.82
N ASN A 118 2.27 -12.12 -16.99
CA ASN A 118 2.93 -11.97 -18.29
C ASN A 118 2.43 -13.02 -19.31
N TYR A 119 2.20 -14.25 -18.88
CA TYR A 119 1.61 -15.28 -19.73
C TYR A 119 0.25 -14.85 -20.30
N ASN A 120 -0.63 -14.33 -19.45
CA ASN A 120 -1.95 -13.85 -19.86
C ASN A 120 -1.89 -12.56 -20.71
N LEU A 121 -0.83 -11.76 -20.59
CA LEU A 121 -0.55 -10.62 -21.48
C LEU A 121 0.04 -11.05 -22.84
N GLY A 122 0.37 -12.34 -23.00
CA GLY A 122 0.96 -12.88 -24.22
C GLY A 122 2.49 -12.82 -24.26
N ASP A 123 3.15 -12.32 -23.23
CA ASP A 123 4.61 -12.32 -23.09
C ASP A 123 5.10 -13.65 -22.50
N LYS A 124 5.04 -14.69 -23.33
CA LYS A 124 5.36 -16.06 -22.91
C LYS A 124 6.84 -16.23 -22.57
N GLU A 125 7.74 -15.55 -23.28
CA GLU A 125 9.19 -15.64 -23.06
C GLU A 125 9.54 -15.14 -21.65
N LYS A 126 8.97 -14.00 -21.25
CA LYS A 126 9.15 -13.45 -19.91
C LYS A 126 8.49 -14.34 -18.85
N ALA A 127 7.30 -14.88 -19.12
CA ALA A 127 6.64 -15.82 -18.24
C ALA A 127 7.50 -17.08 -17.98
N ASP A 128 8.05 -17.70 -19.03
CA ASP A 128 8.90 -18.88 -18.92
C ASP A 128 10.17 -18.62 -18.10
N SER A 129 10.76 -17.44 -18.27
CA SER A 129 11.90 -17.00 -17.46
C SER A 129 11.55 -16.90 -15.96
N LEU A 130 10.39 -16.36 -15.64
CA LEU A 130 9.88 -16.24 -14.27
C LEU A 130 9.52 -17.61 -13.68
N PHE A 131 8.87 -18.47 -14.45
CA PHE A 131 8.52 -19.84 -14.04
C PHE A 131 9.76 -20.69 -13.77
N SER A 132 10.85 -20.46 -14.49
CA SER A 132 12.12 -21.15 -14.23
C SER A 132 12.68 -20.80 -12.83
N ILE A 133 12.50 -19.56 -12.36
CA ILE A 133 12.89 -19.16 -11.01
C ILE A 133 12.07 -19.93 -9.96
N VAL A 134 10.76 -20.11 -10.21
CA VAL A 134 9.88 -20.87 -9.32
C VAL A 134 10.28 -22.35 -9.29
N ARG A 135 10.54 -22.97 -10.46
CA ARG A 135 10.97 -24.37 -10.53
C ARG A 135 12.30 -24.63 -9.81
N ASN A 136 13.16 -23.63 -9.76
CA ASN A 136 14.46 -23.72 -9.08
C ASN A 136 14.39 -23.34 -7.59
N SER A 137 13.20 -23.07 -7.04
CA SER A 137 13.05 -22.58 -5.65
C SER A 137 13.08 -23.67 -4.58
N ASN A 138 12.98 -24.94 -4.93
CA ASN A 138 12.75 -26.07 -4.02
C ASN A 138 11.43 -25.95 -3.20
N ASP A 139 10.50 -25.07 -3.58
CA ASP A 139 9.19 -24.96 -2.98
C ASP A 139 8.18 -25.83 -3.73
N GLU A 140 7.94 -27.02 -3.21
CA GLU A 140 7.06 -28.02 -3.84
C GLU A 140 5.63 -27.52 -4.03
N LEU A 141 5.12 -26.66 -3.13
CA LEU A 141 3.78 -26.13 -3.23
C LEU A 141 3.66 -25.13 -4.37
N LEU A 142 4.62 -24.23 -4.51
CA LEU A 142 4.65 -23.27 -5.62
C LEU A 142 4.89 -23.96 -6.96
N ILE A 143 5.74 -24.99 -7.01
CA ILE A 143 5.96 -25.79 -8.23
C ILE A 143 4.65 -26.48 -8.63
N LYS A 144 3.93 -27.06 -7.67
CA LYS A 144 2.63 -27.69 -7.94
C LYS A 144 1.58 -26.67 -8.41
N GLU A 145 1.56 -25.48 -7.84
CA GLU A 145 0.67 -24.40 -8.29
C GLU A 145 0.98 -24.00 -9.73
N LEU A 146 2.26 -23.83 -10.07
CA LEU A 146 2.71 -23.56 -11.43
C LEU A 146 2.27 -24.67 -12.40
N ASP A 147 2.49 -25.94 -12.05
CA ASP A 147 2.13 -27.07 -12.92
C ASP A 147 0.61 -27.14 -13.14
N ASN A 148 -0.17 -26.88 -12.10
CA ASN A 148 -1.63 -26.79 -12.22
C ASN A 148 -2.06 -25.65 -13.16
N PHE A 149 -1.40 -24.50 -13.09
CA PHE A 149 -1.67 -23.38 -14.00
C PHE A 149 -1.37 -23.71 -15.46
N LEU A 150 -0.27 -24.43 -15.72
CA LEU A 150 0.17 -24.75 -17.09
C LEU A 150 -0.65 -25.90 -17.73
N THR A 151 -1.37 -26.68 -16.94
CA THR A 151 -2.15 -27.84 -17.41
C THR A 151 -3.64 -27.53 -17.63
N ASN A 152 -4.13 -26.37 -17.17
CA ASN A 152 -5.50 -25.89 -17.37
C ASN A 152 -5.60 -24.93 -18.57
#